data_f6e80424e11b2d608b8cc9750adf4100
#
_entry.id   f6e80424e11b2d608b8cc9750adf4100
#
_cell.length_a   1.000
_cell.length_b   1.000
_cell.length_c   1.000
_cell.angle_alpha   90.00
_cell.angle_beta   90.00
_cell.angle_gamma   90.00
#
_symmetry.space_group_name_H-M   'P 1'
#
loop_
_entity.id
_entity.type
_entity.pdbx_description
1 polymer ?
#
loop_
_entity_poly.entity_id
_entity_poly.type
_entity_poly.pdbx_seq_one_letter_code
_entity_poly.pdbx_strand_id
1 'polypeptide(L)'
;MNTFDINAQKREKIVIWLAKFGFSTRDLLSKMLGVNVDGQGAFFKKLVESGITKEEYVPGTRKRVITLTPDGGQQARIYQPDLEVKSLRKFPLHTLIHSYSIQSFLTTQKGVKDFFSETELAKRKFIRRPDLLIVNDAGVKIAIEVELTQKDVNRVYFNFYGHVQDWQQERIDHVIYLFSSPTVLARYEELYQKNPWPKFITTDGNVRHMSRSGSVDPSHAHTHGLMYFHKFEPYAL
;
A
#
# COMPACT_ATOMS: atom_id res chain seq x y z
N MET A 1 -19.19 20.80 16.83
CA MET A 1 -17.84 20.24 17.14
C MET A 1 -16.88 21.41 17.27
N ASN A 2 -16.15 21.49 18.36
CA ASN A 2 -15.27 22.63 18.64
C ASN A 2 -13.94 22.46 17.87
N THR A 3 -13.22 23.56 17.58
CA THR A 3 -11.93 23.55 16.84
C THR A 3 -10.87 22.67 17.50
N PHE A 4 -10.91 22.50 18.82
CA PHE A 4 -10.02 21.63 19.56
C PHE A 4 -10.25 20.16 19.21
N ASP A 5 -11.51 19.73 19.15
CA ASP A 5 -11.90 18.35 18.79
C ASP A 5 -11.50 18.01 17.36
N ILE A 6 -11.68 18.96 16.42
CA ILE A 6 -11.27 18.80 15.03
C ILE A 6 -9.76 18.58 14.91
N ASN A 7 -8.96 19.36 15.63
CA ASN A 7 -7.51 19.24 15.60
C ASN A 7 -7.03 17.94 16.26
N ALA A 8 -7.70 17.48 17.32
CA ALA A 8 -7.40 16.19 17.95
C ALA A 8 -7.65 15.02 16.98
N GLN A 9 -8.78 15.01 16.29
CA GLN A 9 -9.09 13.99 15.28
C GLN A 9 -8.13 14.02 14.08
N LYS A 10 -7.74 15.20 13.61
CA LYS A 10 -6.73 15.33 12.54
C LYS A 10 -5.39 14.74 13.00
N ARG A 11 -4.96 15.02 14.22
CA ARG A 11 -3.72 14.50 14.81
C ARG A 11 -3.75 12.98 14.88
N GLU A 12 -4.81 12.40 15.41
CA GLU A 12 -4.99 10.95 15.50
C GLU A 12 -4.86 10.29 14.13
N LYS A 13 -5.60 10.77 13.11
CA LYS A 13 -5.53 10.26 11.75
C LYS A 13 -4.11 10.32 11.17
N ILE A 14 -3.40 11.44 11.37
CA ILE A 14 -2.02 11.59 10.89
C ILE A 14 -1.09 10.62 11.59
N VAL A 15 -1.20 10.48 12.90
CA VAL A 15 -0.34 9.60 13.69
C VAL A 15 -0.52 8.14 13.27
N ILE A 16 -1.77 7.68 13.10
CA ILE A 16 -2.07 6.34 12.60
C ILE A 16 -1.54 6.14 11.18
N TRP A 17 -1.75 7.12 10.28
CA TRP A 17 -1.24 7.06 8.91
C TRP A 17 0.29 6.94 8.86
N LEU A 18 0.99 7.79 9.60
CA LEU A 18 2.45 7.75 9.68
C LEU A 18 2.96 6.46 10.32
N ALA A 19 2.24 5.90 11.30
CA ALA A 19 2.59 4.61 11.88
C ALA A 19 2.50 3.47 10.86
N LYS A 20 1.44 3.45 10.04
CA LYS A 20 1.23 2.42 9.00
C LYS A 20 2.24 2.51 7.86
N PHE A 21 2.59 3.72 7.40
CA PHE A 21 3.44 3.94 6.22
C PHE A 21 4.90 4.29 6.55
N GLY A 22 5.19 4.71 7.78
CA GLY A 22 6.51 5.13 8.25
C GLY A 22 6.87 6.57 7.91
N PHE A 23 6.28 7.15 6.87
CA PHE A 23 6.44 8.53 6.46
C PHE A 23 5.27 8.99 5.59
N SER A 24 5.14 10.30 5.43
CA SER A 24 4.26 10.93 4.43
C SER A 24 4.75 12.33 4.08
N THR A 25 4.05 13.03 3.19
CA THR A 25 4.28 14.44 2.91
C THR A 25 3.11 15.30 3.37
N ARG A 26 3.32 16.60 3.53
CA ARG A 26 2.22 17.51 3.89
C ARG A 26 1.08 17.44 2.88
N ASP A 27 1.40 17.33 1.59
CA ASP A 27 0.41 17.20 0.52
C ASP A 27 -0.47 15.95 0.70
N LEU A 28 0.15 14.77 0.88
CA LEU A 28 -0.60 13.52 1.07
C LEU A 28 -1.41 13.53 2.36
N LEU A 29 -0.85 14.05 3.46
CA LEU A 29 -1.57 14.16 4.72
C LEU A 29 -2.77 15.10 4.61
N SER A 30 -2.62 16.21 3.87
CA SER A 30 -3.73 17.12 3.60
C SER A 30 -4.82 16.47 2.74
N LYS A 31 -4.44 15.75 1.68
CA LYS A 31 -5.38 14.97 0.86
C LYS A 31 -6.10 13.90 1.68
N MET A 32 -5.39 13.14 2.51
CA MET A 32 -5.97 12.15 3.42
C MET A 32 -6.98 12.77 4.40
N LEU A 33 -6.71 14.01 4.86
CA LEU A 33 -7.62 14.73 5.73
C LEU A 33 -8.79 15.42 4.98
N GLY A 34 -8.76 15.45 3.65
CA GLY A 34 -9.74 16.15 2.83
C GLY A 34 -9.66 17.68 2.97
N VAL A 35 -8.46 18.24 3.20
CA VAL A 35 -8.24 19.67 3.42
C VAL A 35 -7.24 20.25 2.41
N ASN A 36 -7.34 21.57 2.17
CA ASN A 36 -6.36 22.24 1.31
C ASN A 36 -5.00 22.35 1.99
N VAL A 37 -3.93 22.03 1.26
CA VAL A 37 -2.54 22.06 1.72
C VAL A 37 -2.14 23.46 2.21
N ASP A 38 -2.49 24.50 1.47
CA ASP A 38 -2.08 25.88 1.72
C ASP A 38 -2.59 26.45 3.06
N GLY A 39 -3.70 25.92 3.56
CA GLY A 39 -4.28 26.34 4.85
C GLY A 39 -3.74 25.61 6.08
N GLN A 40 -2.86 24.59 5.92
CA GLN A 40 -2.47 23.70 7.03
C GLN A 40 -1.08 23.98 7.61
N GLY A 41 -0.37 25.00 7.14
CA GLY A 41 1.01 25.28 7.58
C GLY A 41 1.17 25.42 9.10
N ALA A 42 0.29 26.18 9.75
CA ALA A 42 0.30 26.37 11.20
C ALA A 42 -0.02 25.05 11.97
N PHE A 43 -0.92 24.23 11.45
CA PHE A 43 -1.25 22.94 12.05
C PHE A 43 -0.07 21.98 12.01
N PHE A 44 0.59 21.82 10.85
CA PHE A 44 1.77 20.98 10.72
C PHE A 44 2.94 21.47 11.56
N LYS A 45 3.15 22.80 11.64
CA LYS A 45 4.16 23.40 12.52
C LYS A 45 3.92 23.01 13.98
N LYS A 46 2.70 23.17 14.50
CA LYS A 46 2.34 22.76 15.86
C LYS A 46 2.49 21.26 16.09
N LEU A 47 2.21 20.44 15.09
CA LEU A 47 2.39 18.98 15.18
C LEU A 47 3.86 18.60 15.34
N VAL A 48 4.78 19.27 14.66
CA VAL A 48 6.22 19.11 14.82
C VAL A 48 6.70 19.66 16.18
N GLU A 49 6.26 20.86 16.54
CA GLU A 49 6.59 21.50 17.84
C GLU A 49 6.13 20.68 19.05
N SER A 50 5.06 19.90 18.90
CA SER A 50 4.60 18.98 19.95
C SER A 50 5.51 17.78 20.20
N GLY A 51 6.56 17.59 19.39
CA GLY A 51 7.47 16.46 19.51
C GLY A 51 6.95 15.10 19.01
N ILE A 52 5.71 15.03 18.53
CA ILE A 52 5.08 13.78 18.04
C ILE A 52 5.60 13.41 16.66
N THR A 53 5.88 14.42 15.81
CA THR A 53 6.42 14.21 14.46
C THR A 53 7.67 15.04 14.26
N LYS A 54 8.46 14.67 13.25
CA LYS A 54 9.58 15.47 12.75
C LYS A 54 9.54 15.57 11.25
N GLU A 55 10.10 16.65 10.70
CA GLU A 55 10.34 16.80 9.27
C GLU A 55 11.80 16.49 8.96
N GLU A 56 12.01 15.68 7.91
CA GLU A 56 13.33 15.29 7.45
C GLU A 56 13.43 15.48 5.94
N TYR A 57 14.63 15.85 5.47
CA TYR A 57 14.89 15.86 4.04
C TYR A 57 15.12 14.44 3.53
N VAL A 58 14.54 14.12 2.38
CA VAL A 58 14.89 12.90 1.66
C VAL A 58 16.31 13.06 1.10
N PRO A 59 17.27 12.18 1.47
CA PRO A 59 18.66 12.30 1.04
C PRO A 59 18.75 12.40 -0.50
N GLY A 60 19.57 13.36 -0.98
CA GLY A 60 19.77 13.60 -2.41
C GLY A 60 18.62 14.35 -3.12
N THR A 61 17.62 14.81 -2.38
CA THR A 61 16.49 15.58 -2.93
C THR A 61 16.24 16.86 -2.12
N ARG A 62 15.39 17.76 -2.66
CA ARG A 62 14.88 18.92 -1.91
C ARG A 62 13.53 18.66 -1.23
N LYS A 63 13.07 17.42 -1.28
CA LYS A 63 11.75 17.05 -0.73
C LYS A 63 11.84 16.77 0.77
N ARG A 64 10.80 17.17 1.49
CA ARG A 64 10.65 16.89 2.91
C ARG A 64 9.58 15.84 3.14
N VAL A 65 9.83 14.98 4.09
CA VAL A 65 8.86 14.00 4.60
C VAL A 65 8.62 14.23 6.09
N ILE A 66 7.44 13.85 6.54
CA ILE A 66 7.06 13.84 7.94
C ILE A 66 7.12 12.39 8.41
N THR A 67 7.76 12.16 9.54
CA THR A 67 7.85 10.86 10.21
C THR A 67 7.43 10.98 11.66
N LEU A 68 7.13 9.84 12.32
CA LEU A 68 6.93 9.83 13.76
C LEU A 68 8.26 9.89 14.51
N THR A 69 8.26 10.59 15.64
CA THR A 69 9.28 10.45 16.68
C THR A 69 9.01 9.20 17.51
N PRO A 70 9.90 8.79 18.43
CA PRO A 70 9.60 7.74 19.41
C PRO A 70 8.31 8.02 20.21
N ASP A 71 8.08 9.26 20.64
CA ASP A 71 6.88 9.67 21.35
C ASP A 71 5.63 9.59 20.47
N GLY A 72 5.75 9.97 19.19
CA GLY A 72 4.70 9.77 18.19
C GLY A 72 4.36 8.30 17.99
N GLY A 73 5.36 7.42 18.02
CA GLY A 73 5.15 5.97 17.98
C GLY A 73 4.41 5.43 19.21
N GLN A 74 4.68 5.95 20.39
CA GLN A 74 3.91 5.63 21.60
C GLN A 74 2.48 6.15 21.49
N GLN A 75 2.31 7.37 21.01
CA GLN A 75 0.98 7.95 20.79
C GLN A 75 0.15 7.13 19.79
N ALA A 76 0.76 6.59 18.74
CA ALA A 76 0.09 5.70 17.78
C ALA A 76 -0.49 4.46 18.47
N ARG A 77 0.26 3.85 19.40
CA ARG A 77 -0.20 2.68 20.18
C ARG A 77 -1.28 3.02 21.19
N ILE A 78 -1.34 4.26 21.69
CA ILE A 78 -2.45 4.73 22.53
C ILE A 78 -3.74 4.80 21.71
N TYR A 79 -3.67 5.31 20.46
CA TYR A 79 -4.83 5.37 19.57
C TYR A 79 -5.25 3.99 19.05
N GLN A 80 -4.28 3.15 18.75
CA GLN A 80 -4.53 1.79 18.23
C GLN A 80 -3.49 0.81 18.83
N PRO A 81 -3.83 0.10 19.93
CA PRO A 81 -2.88 -0.73 20.68
C PRO A 81 -2.15 -1.80 19.87
N ASP A 82 -2.83 -2.44 18.90
CA ASP A 82 -2.27 -3.50 18.06
C ASP A 82 -1.52 -3.00 16.83
N LEU A 83 -1.40 -1.66 16.67
CA LEU A 83 -0.76 -1.06 15.52
C LEU A 83 0.75 -1.27 15.56
N GLU A 84 1.28 -1.87 14.50
CA GLU A 84 2.72 -1.88 14.28
C GLU A 84 3.19 -0.55 13.71
N VAL A 85 4.07 0.12 14.44
CA VAL A 85 4.68 1.36 14.00
C VAL A 85 5.83 1.05 13.05
N LYS A 86 5.63 1.35 11.77
CA LYS A 86 6.68 1.23 10.76
C LYS A 86 7.73 2.32 10.99
N SER A 87 8.97 1.92 11.21
CA SER A 87 10.12 2.84 11.32
C SER A 87 10.99 2.72 10.08
N LEU A 88 11.22 3.83 9.40
CA LEU A 88 12.16 3.90 8.28
C LEU A 88 13.51 4.44 8.79
N ARG A 89 14.46 3.56 9.00
CA ARG A 89 15.84 3.94 9.42
C ARG A 89 16.67 4.50 8.26
N LYS A 90 16.34 4.12 7.02
CA LYS A 90 16.91 4.63 5.76
C LYS A 90 15.77 4.76 4.76
N PHE A 91 15.89 5.73 3.86
CA PHE A 91 14.91 5.99 2.80
C PHE A 91 15.50 5.67 1.42
N PRO A 92 15.60 4.38 1.01
CA PRO A 92 15.94 4.07 -0.37
C PRO A 92 14.88 4.68 -1.28
N LEU A 93 15.31 5.35 -2.33
CA LEU A 93 14.41 6.12 -3.21
C LEU A 93 13.26 5.28 -3.77
N HIS A 94 13.54 4.04 -4.17
CA HIS A 94 12.52 3.12 -4.67
C HIS A 94 11.44 2.80 -3.63
N THR A 95 11.82 2.63 -2.36
CA THR A 95 10.88 2.36 -1.26
C THR A 95 9.99 3.58 -1.00
N LEU A 96 10.56 4.79 -1.10
CA LEU A 96 9.80 6.02 -0.97
C LEU A 96 8.78 6.17 -2.10
N ILE A 97 9.20 6.00 -3.35
CA ILE A 97 8.32 6.09 -4.52
C ILE A 97 7.20 5.06 -4.41
N HIS A 98 7.53 3.82 -4.05
CA HIS A 98 6.56 2.74 -3.89
C HIS A 98 5.52 3.07 -2.81
N SER A 99 5.96 3.38 -1.59
CA SER A 99 5.06 3.71 -0.49
C SER A 99 4.26 5.00 -0.76
N TYR A 100 4.86 5.99 -1.42
CA TYR A 100 4.19 7.21 -1.81
C TYR A 100 3.07 6.95 -2.82
N SER A 101 3.31 6.07 -3.79
CA SER A 101 2.33 5.67 -4.79
C SER A 101 1.11 5.00 -4.13
N ILE A 102 1.34 4.11 -3.18
CA ILE A 102 0.27 3.48 -2.39
C ILE A 102 -0.54 4.53 -1.63
N GLN A 103 0.13 5.44 -0.92
CA GLN A 103 -0.53 6.51 -0.17
C GLN A 103 -1.33 7.43 -1.11
N SER A 104 -0.75 7.83 -2.24
CA SER A 104 -1.42 8.67 -3.23
C SER A 104 -2.68 8.01 -3.77
N PHE A 105 -2.58 6.74 -4.16
CA PHE A 105 -3.74 5.96 -4.60
C PHE A 105 -4.82 5.90 -3.51
N LEU A 106 -4.45 5.57 -2.28
CA LEU A 106 -5.40 5.45 -1.18
C LEU A 106 -6.15 6.77 -0.92
N THR A 107 -5.49 7.94 -1.06
CA THR A 107 -6.15 9.25 -0.88
C THR A 107 -7.16 9.58 -1.97
N THR A 108 -7.15 8.89 -3.10
CA THR A 108 -8.13 9.06 -4.18
C THR A 108 -9.34 8.14 -4.07
N GLN A 109 -9.26 7.11 -3.22
CA GLN A 109 -10.33 6.14 -3.08
C GLN A 109 -11.46 6.68 -2.21
N LYS A 110 -12.71 6.42 -2.63
CA LYS A 110 -13.91 6.73 -1.86
C LYS A 110 -14.47 5.45 -1.24
N GLY A 111 -15.19 5.58 -0.13
CA GLY A 111 -15.84 4.44 0.52
C GLY A 111 -14.84 3.44 1.12
N VAL A 112 -13.66 3.89 1.51
CA VAL A 112 -12.70 3.06 2.25
C VAL A 112 -13.11 3.04 3.72
N LYS A 113 -13.58 1.88 4.18
CA LYS A 113 -13.91 1.63 5.57
C LYS A 113 -12.66 1.37 6.41
N ASP A 114 -11.75 0.57 5.89
CA ASP A 114 -10.50 0.20 6.55
C ASP A 114 -9.39 -0.12 5.53
N PHE A 115 -8.14 -0.08 5.97
CA PHE A 115 -7.00 -0.50 5.15
C PHE A 115 -5.87 -1.05 6.01
N PHE A 116 -5.11 -2.00 5.45
CA PHE A 116 -4.01 -2.69 6.11
C PHE A 116 -2.74 -2.55 5.28
N SER A 117 -1.71 -1.99 5.88
CA SER A 117 -0.38 -1.84 5.27
C SER A 117 0.33 -3.19 5.14
N GLU A 118 1.36 -3.26 4.30
CA GLU A 118 2.20 -4.46 4.13
C GLU A 118 2.72 -5.01 5.47
N THR A 119 3.07 -4.12 6.42
CA THR A 119 3.57 -4.51 7.75
C THR A 119 2.48 -5.22 8.57
N GLU A 120 1.25 -4.72 8.56
CA GLU A 120 0.12 -5.37 9.22
C GLU A 120 -0.25 -6.69 8.55
N LEU A 121 -0.14 -6.75 7.22
CA LEU A 121 -0.42 -7.95 6.43
C LEU A 121 0.65 -9.04 6.61
N ALA A 122 1.86 -8.70 7.05
CA ALA A 122 2.91 -9.68 7.32
C ALA A 122 2.52 -10.70 8.41
N LYS A 123 1.60 -10.34 9.30
CA LYS A 123 1.05 -11.22 10.35
C LYS A 123 -0.10 -12.10 9.86
N ARG A 124 -0.62 -11.85 8.67
CA ARG A 124 -1.74 -12.59 8.08
C ARG A 124 -1.22 -13.66 7.11
N LYS A 125 -1.94 -14.76 6.99
CA LYS A 125 -1.55 -15.90 6.14
C LYS A 125 -2.00 -15.66 4.69
N PHE A 126 -1.30 -14.76 3.96
CA PHE A 126 -1.46 -14.63 2.52
C PHE A 126 -0.51 -15.55 1.77
N ILE A 127 -0.95 -16.14 0.67
CA ILE A 127 -0.07 -16.84 -0.30
C ILE A 127 0.73 -15.79 -1.05
N ARG A 128 0.05 -14.73 -1.52
CA ARG A 128 0.69 -13.53 -2.06
C ARG A 128 0.30 -12.32 -1.22
N ARG A 129 1.18 -11.93 -0.27
CA ARG A 129 0.95 -10.73 0.54
C ARG A 129 0.92 -9.49 -0.35
N PRO A 130 -0.21 -8.74 -0.41
CA PRO A 130 -0.31 -7.53 -1.19
C PRO A 130 0.45 -6.35 -0.55
N ASP A 131 0.73 -5.32 -1.34
CA ASP A 131 1.34 -4.08 -0.85
C ASP A 131 0.40 -3.28 0.06
N LEU A 132 -0.91 -3.38 -0.20
CA LEU A 132 -1.98 -2.80 0.62
C LEU A 132 -3.25 -3.66 0.46
N LEU A 133 -4.02 -3.80 1.52
CA LEU A 133 -5.38 -4.33 1.47
C LEU A 133 -6.36 -3.24 1.86
N ILE A 134 -7.34 -2.97 1.01
CA ILE A 134 -8.45 -2.05 1.28
C ILE A 134 -9.71 -2.88 1.55
N VAL A 135 -10.47 -2.46 2.56
CA VAL A 135 -11.84 -2.93 2.80
C VAL A 135 -12.79 -1.76 2.58
N ASN A 136 -13.70 -1.88 1.63
CA ASN A 136 -14.67 -0.82 1.35
C ASN A 136 -15.89 -0.88 2.28
N ASP A 137 -16.80 0.08 2.16
CA ASP A 137 -18.01 0.16 2.99
C ASP A 137 -18.94 -1.06 2.84
N ALA A 138 -18.88 -1.75 1.71
CA ALA A 138 -19.61 -3.00 1.45
C ALA A 138 -18.91 -4.25 2.01
N GLY A 139 -17.72 -4.10 2.62
CA GLY A 139 -16.92 -5.19 3.14
C GLY A 139 -16.06 -5.90 2.10
N VAL A 140 -16.04 -5.44 0.85
CA VAL A 140 -15.23 -6.01 -0.23
C VAL A 140 -13.75 -5.75 0.04
N LYS A 141 -12.94 -6.82 -0.03
CA LYS A 141 -11.50 -6.82 0.22
C LYS A 141 -10.73 -6.70 -1.08
N ILE A 142 -10.04 -5.60 -1.27
CA ILE A 142 -9.32 -5.27 -2.52
C ILE A 142 -7.82 -5.24 -2.22
N ALA A 143 -7.08 -6.18 -2.79
CA ALA A 143 -5.62 -6.21 -2.76
C ALA A 143 -5.06 -5.19 -3.76
N ILE A 144 -4.05 -4.41 -3.35
CA ILE A 144 -3.37 -3.44 -4.20
C ILE A 144 -1.92 -3.87 -4.36
N GLU A 145 -1.46 -3.94 -5.60
CA GLU A 145 -0.07 -4.19 -5.99
C GLU A 145 0.48 -3.02 -6.80
N VAL A 146 1.64 -2.51 -6.44
CA VAL A 146 2.30 -1.40 -7.16
C VAL A 146 3.52 -1.91 -7.91
N GLU A 147 3.48 -1.81 -9.23
CA GLU A 147 4.51 -2.30 -10.13
C GLU A 147 5.27 -1.13 -10.77
N LEU A 148 6.39 -0.76 -10.16
CA LEU A 148 7.26 0.32 -10.65
C LEU A 148 8.21 -0.14 -11.76
N THR A 149 8.52 -1.45 -11.81
CA THR A 149 9.47 -2.05 -12.76
C THR A 149 8.93 -3.35 -13.30
N GLN A 150 9.40 -3.72 -14.49
CA GLN A 150 9.08 -5.03 -15.08
C GLN A 150 9.70 -6.16 -14.26
N LYS A 151 8.88 -7.14 -13.88
CA LYS A 151 9.32 -8.38 -13.24
C LYS A 151 9.55 -9.49 -14.27
N ASP A 152 10.32 -10.48 -13.88
CA ASP A 152 10.41 -11.74 -14.62
C ASP A 152 9.04 -12.41 -14.79
N VAL A 153 8.82 -13.04 -15.95
CA VAL A 153 7.53 -13.64 -16.31
C VAL A 153 7.07 -14.70 -15.31
N ASN A 154 7.97 -15.52 -14.80
CA ASN A 154 7.61 -16.54 -13.81
C ASN A 154 7.14 -15.89 -12.51
N ARG A 155 7.78 -14.78 -12.11
CA ARG A 155 7.38 -14.01 -10.92
C ARG A 155 6.00 -13.35 -11.11
N VAL A 156 5.68 -12.90 -12.31
CA VAL A 156 4.33 -12.37 -12.62
C VAL A 156 3.28 -13.46 -12.45
N TYR A 157 3.46 -14.61 -13.09
CA TYR A 157 2.52 -15.73 -12.96
C TYR A 157 2.43 -16.26 -11.53
N PHE A 158 3.55 -16.26 -10.82
CA PHE A 158 3.54 -16.62 -9.41
C PHE A 158 2.63 -15.69 -8.59
N ASN A 159 2.74 -14.38 -8.82
CA ASN A 159 1.87 -13.42 -8.15
C ASN A 159 0.39 -13.66 -8.52
N PHE A 160 0.08 -13.84 -9.82
CA PHE A 160 -1.28 -14.15 -10.26
C PHE A 160 -1.82 -15.41 -9.57
N TYR A 161 -1.05 -16.49 -9.59
CA TYR A 161 -1.43 -17.75 -8.96
C TYR A 161 -1.66 -17.59 -7.45
N GLY A 162 -0.78 -16.87 -6.76
CA GLY A 162 -0.93 -16.60 -5.34
C GLY A 162 -2.21 -15.83 -5.01
N HIS A 163 -2.54 -14.82 -5.80
CA HIS A 163 -3.79 -14.07 -5.63
C HIS A 163 -5.04 -14.91 -5.94
N VAL A 164 -5.00 -15.79 -6.95
CA VAL A 164 -6.10 -16.72 -7.20
C VAL A 164 -6.33 -17.62 -5.99
N GLN A 165 -5.25 -18.10 -5.36
CA GLN A 165 -5.37 -18.92 -4.15
C GLN A 165 -5.89 -18.12 -2.94
N ASP A 166 -5.45 -16.87 -2.77
CA ASP A 166 -5.97 -16.00 -1.72
C ASP A 166 -7.44 -15.66 -1.93
N TRP A 167 -7.89 -15.47 -3.18
CA TRP A 167 -9.29 -15.31 -3.53
C TRP A 167 -10.11 -16.58 -3.23
N GLN A 168 -9.65 -17.76 -3.65
CA GLN A 168 -10.31 -19.05 -3.36
C GLN A 168 -10.43 -19.33 -1.86
N GLN A 169 -9.56 -18.73 -1.04
CA GLN A 169 -9.59 -18.82 0.41
C GLN A 169 -10.27 -17.61 1.07
N GLU A 170 -11.02 -16.83 0.28
CA GLU A 170 -11.82 -15.67 0.73
C GLU A 170 -11.01 -14.61 1.50
N ARG A 171 -9.70 -14.52 1.24
CA ARG A 171 -8.83 -13.48 1.85
C ARG A 171 -8.95 -12.15 1.13
N ILE A 172 -9.24 -12.20 -0.17
CA ILE A 172 -9.46 -11.05 -1.06
C ILE A 172 -10.63 -11.35 -1.99
N ASP A 173 -11.25 -10.30 -2.51
CA ASP A 173 -12.30 -10.38 -3.52
C ASP A 173 -11.78 -9.94 -4.90
N HIS A 174 -10.91 -8.91 -4.92
CA HIS A 174 -10.31 -8.36 -6.13
C HIS A 174 -8.85 -7.97 -5.91
N VAL A 175 -8.13 -7.82 -7.02
CA VAL A 175 -6.76 -7.31 -7.06
C VAL A 175 -6.69 -6.15 -8.05
N ILE A 176 -6.09 -5.04 -7.62
CA ILE A 176 -5.79 -3.90 -8.49
C ILE A 176 -4.27 -3.79 -8.60
N TYR A 177 -3.77 -3.94 -9.82
CA TYR A 177 -2.38 -3.66 -10.17
C TYR A 177 -2.23 -2.23 -10.67
N LEU A 178 -1.31 -1.48 -10.08
CA LEU A 178 -0.99 -0.09 -10.41
C LEU A 178 0.37 -0.02 -11.11
N PHE A 179 0.41 0.51 -12.33
CA PHE A 179 1.62 0.57 -13.14
C PHE A 179 2.05 2.00 -13.42
N SER A 180 3.34 2.29 -13.24
CA SER A 180 3.93 3.55 -13.69
C SER A 180 4.27 3.56 -15.19
N SER A 181 4.46 2.38 -15.79
CA SER A 181 4.82 2.21 -17.19
C SER A 181 3.69 1.58 -18.00
N PRO A 182 3.20 2.23 -19.07
CA PRO A 182 2.21 1.63 -19.98
C PRO A 182 2.69 0.32 -20.62
N THR A 183 3.99 0.21 -20.91
CA THR A 183 4.59 -1.00 -21.50
C THR A 183 4.52 -2.17 -20.51
N VAL A 184 4.81 -1.93 -19.23
CA VAL A 184 4.71 -2.96 -18.19
C VAL A 184 3.26 -3.36 -17.98
N LEU A 185 2.34 -2.39 -17.95
CA LEU A 185 0.90 -2.65 -17.87
C LEU A 185 0.45 -3.58 -19.01
N ALA A 186 0.68 -3.20 -20.25
CA ALA A 186 0.29 -3.99 -21.43
C ALA A 186 0.88 -5.42 -21.38
N ARG A 187 2.11 -5.56 -20.87
CA ARG A 187 2.73 -6.87 -20.69
C ARG A 187 2.00 -7.73 -19.64
N TYR A 188 1.56 -7.13 -18.53
CA TYR A 188 0.81 -7.86 -17.51
C TYR A 188 -0.57 -8.25 -17.99
N GLU A 189 -1.27 -7.38 -18.73
CA GLU A 189 -2.55 -7.70 -19.39
C GLU A 189 -2.40 -8.87 -20.37
N GLU A 190 -1.38 -8.84 -21.24
CA GLU A 190 -1.06 -9.94 -22.17
C GLU A 190 -0.83 -11.27 -21.42
N LEU A 191 -0.03 -11.23 -20.34
CA LEU A 191 0.26 -12.43 -19.55
C LEU A 191 -0.99 -12.94 -18.82
N TYR A 192 -1.82 -12.04 -18.31
CA TYR A 192 -3.06 -12.40 -17.62
C TYR A 192 -4.04 -13.11 -18.55
N GLN A 193 -4.17 -12.66 -19.80
CA GLN A 193 -5.08 -13.24 -20.79
C GLN A 193 -4.62 -14.60 -21.35
N LYS A 194 -3.38 -15.01 -21.10
CA LYS A 194 -2.89 -16.32 -21.57
C LYS A 194 -3.58 -17.47 -20.84
N ASN A 195 -3.90 -18.52 -21.59
CA ASN A 195 -4.43 -19.78 -21.06
C ASN A 195 -3.71 -20.94 -21.77
N PRO A 196 -3.11 -21.89 -21.02
CA PRO A 196 -3.02 -21.97 -19.57
C PRO A 196 -1.90 -21.13 -18.97
N TRP A 197 -2.00 -20.84 -17.65
CA TRP A 197 -0.89 -20.32 -16.88
C TRP A 197 0.04 -21.44 -16.38
N PRO A 198 1.33 -21.18 -16.21
CA PRO A 198 2.22 -22.12 -15.53
C PRO A 198 1.79 -22.31 -14.07
N LYS A 199 1.74 -23.54 -13.61
CA LYS A 199 1.51 -23.88 -12.19
C LYS A 199 2.83 -23.86 -11.45
N PHE A 200 2.82 -23.37 -10.24
CA PHE A 200 3.97 -23.33 -9.34
C PHE A 200 3.71 -24.17 -8.09
N ILE A 201 4.74 -24.90 -7.66
CA ILE A 201 4.73 -25.60 -6.36
C ILE A 201 5.77 -24.93 -5.47
N THR A 202 5.40 -24.69 -4.21
CA THR A 202 6.35 -24.29 -3.18
C THR A 202 7.07 -25.54 -2.68
N THR A 203 8.39 -25.60 -2.82
CA THR A 203 9.22 -26.59 -2.11
C THR A 203 9.59 -26.03 -0.73
N ASP A 204 9.38 -26.86 0.31
CA ASP A 204 9.81 -26.59 1.70
C ASP A 204 9.15 -25.39 2.41
N GLY A 205 7.94 -25.01 2.03
CA GLY A 205 7.21 -23.90 2.68
C GLY A 205 7.89 -22.53 2.51
N ASN A 206 9.02 -22.46 1.81
CA ASN A 206 9.76 -21.24 1.54
C ASN A 206 9.40 -20.70 0.15
N VAL A 207 8.76 -19.56 0.13
CA VAL A 207 8.29 -18.83 -1.06
C VAL A 207 9.41 -18.49 -2.07
N ARG A 208 10.68 -18.72 -1.74
CA ARG A 208 11.84 -18.34 -2.55
C ARG A 208 12.24 -19.35 -3.62
N HIS A 209 11.80 -20.59 -3.54
CA HIS A 209 12.14 -21.63 -4.49
C HIS A 209 10.87 -22.25 -5.08
N MET A 210 10.41 -21.67 -6.17
CA MET A 210 9.29 -22.19 -6.91
C MET A 210 9.77 -22.94 -8.15
N SER A 211 9.44 -24.21 -8.26
CA SER A 211 9.58 -24.91 -9.52
C SER A 211 8.27 -24.85 -10.29
N ARG A 212 8.37 -24.49 -11.55
CA ARG A 212 7.27 -24.56 -12.52
C ARG A 212 6.86 -26.03 -12.71
N SER A 213 5.61 -26.37 -12.42
CA SER A 213 5.10 -27.73 -12.55
C SER A 213 3.68 -27.72 -13.09
N GLY A 214 3.52 -28.22 -14.32
CA GLY A 214 2.21 -28.29 -14.97
C GLY A 214 1.62 -26.96 -15.35
N SER A 215 0.29 -26.91 -15.50
CA SER A 215 -0.47 -25.73 -15.91
C SER A 215 -1.73 -25.55 -15.07
N VAL A 216 -2.25 -24.35 -15.06
CA VAL A 216 -3.51 -23.94 -14.41
C VAL A 216 -4.38 -23.26 -15.43
N ASP A 217 -5.66 -23.63 -15.48
CA ASP A 217 -6.67 -22.90 -16.24
C ASP A 217 -7.11 -21.66 -15.46
N PRO A 218 -6.85 -20.44 -15.98
CA PRO A 218 -7.25 -19.20 -15.32
C PRO A 218 -8.70 -18.77 -15.61
N SER A 219 -9.46 -19.52 -16.38
CA SER A 219 -10.80 -19.12 -16.89
C SER A 219 -11.74 -18.68 -15.79
N HIS A 220 -11.71 -19.34 -14.63
CA HIS A 220 -12.53 -18.97 -13.48
C HIS A 220 -12.18 -17.58 -12.92
N ALA A 221 -10.88 -17.28 -12.80
CA ALA A 221 -10.41 -15.96 -12.37
C ALA A 221 -10.75 -14.85 -13.39
N HIS A 222 -10.65 -15.16 -14.69
CA HIS A 222 -11.02 -14.23 -15.77
C HIS A 222 -12.53 -13.94 -15.75
N THR A 223 -13.36 -14.97 -15.64
CA THR A 223 -14.83 -14.83 -15.62
C THR A 223 -15.29 -14.04 -14.39
N HIS A 224 -14.64 -14.24 -13.24
CA HIS A 224 -14.94 -13.47 -12.03
C HIS A 224 -14.48 -12.01 -12.12
N GLY A 225 -13.54 -11.67 -13.02
CA GLY A 225 -12.94 -10.34 -13.05
C GLY A 225 -12.08 -10.10 -11.80
N LEU A 226 -11.23 -11.06 -11.46
CA LEU A 226 -10.42 -11.00 -10.24
C LEU A 226 -9.42 -9.86 -10.26
N MET A 227 -8.75 -9.61 -11.42
CA MET A 227 -7.63 -8.69 -11.51
C MET A 227 -7.93 -7.52 -12.46
N TYR A 228 -7.59 -6.32 -12.00
CA TYR A 228 -7.69 -5.06 -12.74
C TYR A 228 -6.31 -4.44 -12.88
N PHE A 229 -6.05 -3.84 -14.03
CA PHE A 229 -4.75 -3.25 -14.37
C PHE A 229 -4.94 -1.78 -14.69
N HIS A 230 -4.29 -0.90 -13.92
CA HIS A 230 -4.45 0.54 -14.05
C HIS A 230 -3.11 1.25 -14.16
N LYS A 231 -3.02 2.20 -15.10
CA LYS A 231 -1.93 3.16 -15.11
C LYS A 231 -2.14 4.16 -13.97
N PHE A 232 -1.06 4.49 -13.27
CA PHE A 232 -1.04 5.63 -12.36
C PHE A 232 0.19 6.50 -12.65
N GLU A 233 0.11 7.78 -12.27
CA GLU A 233 1.28 8.66 -12.36
C GLU A 233 2.09 8.52 -11.08
N PRO A 234 3.33 7.98 -11.15
CA PRO A 234 4.18 7.87 -9.97
C PRO A 234 4.52 9.28 -9.49
N TYR A 235 4.57 9.43 -8.18
CA TYR A 235 4.98 10.71 -7.62
C TYR A 235 6.43 11.01 -7.99
N ALA A 236 6.64 12.15 -8.63
CA ALA A 236 7.97 12.67 -8.89
C ALA A 236 8.57 13.22 -7.58
N LEU A 237 9.49 12.47 -7.00
CA LEU A 237 10.33 12.92 -5.89
C LEU A 237 11.39 13.93 -6.35
#